data_5e7b3a161f645af54416766580b6bb36
#
_entry.id   5e7b3a161f645af54416766580b6bb36
#
_cell.length_a   1.000
_cell.length_b   1.000
_cell.length_c   1.000
_cell.angle_alpha   90.00
_cell.angle_beta   90.00
_cell.angle_gamma   90.00
#
_symmetry.space_group_name_H-M   'P 1'
#
loop_
_entity.id
_entity.type
_entity.pdbx_description
1 polymer ?
#
loop_
_entity_poly.entity_id
_entity_poly.type
_entity_poly.pdbx_seq_one_letter_code
_entity_poly.pdbx_strand_id
1 'polypeptide(L)'
;AVGYRSCYDEGKRCAETLFMDYHRQNNVRVKIIRIFNTYGPRMLPNDGRVVSNFILQALNNEDITIYGDGKQTRSFQYIDDLIEGMIRMMNTEDEFTGPINLGNPNEFPVLELAERIISMTGSSSKIVFKSLPDDDPKQRQPDITLAKEKLGWQPTVELEEGLKRMIEYFKNCLLYTSDAA
;
A
#
# COMPACT_ATOMS: atom_id res chain seq x y z
N ALA A 1 14.64 -18.22 -5.07
CA ALA A 1 15.71 -17.26 -4.81
C ALA A 1 15.93 -17.10 -3.30
N VAL A 2 17.17 -17.07 -2.86
CA VAL A 2 17.55 -16.87 -1.45
C VAL A 2 18.10 -15.45 -1.34
N GLY A 3 17.28 -14.50 -0.87
CA GLY A 3 17.63 -13.09 -0.67
C GLY A 3 17.14 -12.60 0.69
N TYR A 4 17.49 -11.38 1.07
CA TYR A 4 17.11 -10.81 2.38
C TYR A 4 15.58 -10.77 2.62
N ARG A 5 14.77 -10.74 1.54
CA ARG A 5 13.30 -10.73 1.61
C ARG A 5 12.65 -12.10 1.46
N SER A 6 13.41 -13.15 1.17
CA SER A 6 12.87 -14.49 0.88
C SER A 6 12.00 -15.04 2.01
N CYS A 7 12.33 -14.77 3.26
CA CYS A 7 11.53 -15.20 4.40
C CYS A 7 10.10 -14.65 4.37
N TYR A 8 9.91 -13.40 3.92
CA TYR A 8 8.59 -12.81 3.77
C TYR A 8 7.81 -13.46 2.61
N ASP A 9 8.44 -13.57 1.45
CA ASP A 9 7.79 -14.07 0.23
C ASP A 9 7.43 -15.56 0.38
N GLU A 10 8.35 -16.38 0.90
CA GLU A 10 8.09 -17.80 1.17
C GLU A 10 7.09 -18.00 2.31
N GLY A 11 7.10 -17.15 3.33
CA GLY A 11 6.08 -17.17 4.40
C GLY A 11 4.68 -16.91 3.84
N LYS A 12 4.52 -15.98 2.91
CA LYS A 12 3.23 -15.71 2.26
C LYS A 12 2.79 -16.88 1.36
N ARG A 13 3.70 -17.49 0.61
CA ARG A 13 3.40 -18.69 -0.17
C ARG A 13 2.99 -19.88 0.69
N CYS A 14 3.72 -20.11 1.78
CA CYS A 14 3.38 -21.16 2.74
C CYS A 14 1.98 -20.95 3.32
N ALA A 15 1.63 -19.72 3.69
CA ALA A 15 0.31 -19.38 4.21
C ALA A 15 -0.81 -19.73 3.20
N GLU A 16 -0.67 -19.37 1.92
CA GLU A 16 -1.64 -19.72 0.88
C GLU A 16 -1.82 -21.25 0.77
N THR A 17 -0.71 -21.99 0.81
CA THR A 17 -0.74 -23.46 0.76
C THR A 17 -1.49 -24.05 1.96
N LEU A 18 -1.18 -23.59 3.16
CA LEU A 18 -1.83 -24.05 4.39
C LEU A 18 -3.33 -23.74 4.40
N PHE A 19 -3.74 -22.54 3.94
CA PHE A 19 -5.16 -22.20 3.82
C PHE A 19 -5.89 -23.17 2.91
N MET A 20 -5.31 -23.52 1.76
CA MET A 20 -5.92 -24.49 0.82
C MET A 20 -5.93 -25.90 1.39
N ASP A 21 -4.95 -26.29 2.20
CA ASP A 21 -4.95 -27.60 2.87
C ASP A 21 -6.04 -27.68 3.94
N TYR A 22 -6.19 -26.64 4.76
CA TYR A 22 -7.29 -26.54 5.71
C TYR A 22 -8.67 -26.56 5.04
N HIS A 23 -8.80 -25.88 3.92
CA HIS A 23 -10.03 -25.93 3.11
C HIS A 23 -10.34 -27.36 2.68
N ARG A 24 -9.36 -28.08 2.09
CA ARG A 24 -9.54 -29.45 1.57
C ARG A 24 -9.78 -30.49 2.67
N GLN A 25 -9.04 -30.39 3.79
CA GLN A 25 -9.05 -31.40 4.83
C GLN A 25 -10.16 -31.18 5.87
N ASN A 26 -10.51 -29.95 6.12
CA ASN A 26 -11.40 -29.58 7.24
C ASN A 26 -12.65 -28.81 6.77
N ASN A 27 -12.85 -28.69 5.46
CA ASN A 27 -13.97 -27.93 4.87
C ASN A 27 -14.09 -26.49 5.39
N VAL A 28 -12.96 -25.85 5.73
CA VAL A 28 -12.93 -24.46 6.17
C VAL A 28 -13.19 -23.55 4.98
N ARG A 29 -14.08 -22.59 5.11
CA ARG A 29 -14.32 -21.58 4.07
C ARG A 29 -13.15 -20.62 4.02
N VAL A 30 -12.46 -20.55 2.89
CA VAL A 30 -11.25 -19.78 2.70
C VAL A 30 -11.42 -18.77 1.57
N LYS A 31 -10.97 -17.54 1.79
CA LYS A 31 -10.87 -16.47 0.78
C LYS A 31 -9.45 -15.93 0.80
N ILE A 32 -8.73 -16.06 -0.30
CA ILE A 32 -7.32 -15.63 -0.40
C ILE A 32 -7.26 -14.35 -1.21
N ILE A 33 -6.72 -13.29 -0.59
CA ILE A 33 -6.51 -11.99 -1.22
C ILE A 33 -5.02 -11.65 -1.14
N ARG A 34 -4.45 -11.23 -2.27
CA ARG A 34 -3.10 -10.66 -2.36
C ARG A 34 -3.21 -9.15 -2.38
N ILE A 35 -2.83 -8.53 -1.27
CA ILE A 35 -2.95 -7.09 -1.06
C ILE A 35 -1.68 -6.40 -1.59
N PHE A 36 -1.87 -5.44 -2.49
CA PHE A 36 -0.79 -4.57 -2.98
C PHE A 36 -0.66 -3.31 -2.11
N ASN A 37 0.32 -2.45 -2.42
CA ASN A 37 0.62 -1.28 -1.59
C ASN A 37 -0.64 -0.46 -1.31
N THR A 38 -1.03 -0.41 -0.06
CA THR A 38 -2.22 0.28 0.42
C THR A 38 -1.81 1.40 1.36
N TYR A 39 -2.48 2.53 1.27
CA TYR A 39 -2.29 3.70 2.14
C TYR A 39 -3.64 4.28 2.55
N GLY A 40 -3.64 5.05 3.63
CA GLY A 40 -4.84 5.74 4.12
C GLY A 40 -4.76 6.12 5.59
N PRO A 41 -5.80 6.77 6.12
CA PRO A 41 -5.94 7.09 7.53
C PRO A 41 -5.76 5.86 8.44
N ARG A 42 -5.33 6.10 9.68
CA ARG A 42 -5.00 5.08 10.69
C ARG A 42 -3.77 4.23 10.38
N MET A 43 -3.02 4.55 9.29
CA MET A 43 -1.68 4.02 9.10
C MET A 43 -0.78 4.57 10.21
N LEU A 44 0.07 3.71 10.76
CA LEU A 44 1.00 4.14 11.81
C LEU A 44 1.99 5.16 11.23
N PRO A 45 2.17 6.34 11.85
CA PRO A 45 3.06 7.38 11.31
C PRO A 45 4.47 6.87 11.01
N ASN A 46 5.07 6.11 11.92
CA ASN A 46 6.45 5.64 11.83
C ASN A 46 6.55 4.18 11.33
N ASP A 47 5.66 3.73 10.43
CA ASP A 47 5.67 2.36 9.93
C ASP A 47 6.73 2.08 8.84
N GLY A 48 7.48 3.10 8.43
CA GLY A 48 8.57 2.99 7.45
C GLY A 48 8.10 2.95 5.99
N ARG A 49 6.81 3.10 5.70
CA ARG A 49 6.30 3.09 4.33
C ARG A 49 6.42 4.44 3.66
N VAL A 50 6.59 4.43 2.34
CA VAL A 50 6.94 5.64 1.58
C VAL A 50 5.90 6.75 1.72
N VAL A 51 4.60 6.45 1.65
CA VAL A 51 3.54 7.49 1.71
C VAL A 51 3.48 8.13 3.09
N SER A 52 3.45 7.33 4.17
CA SER A 52 3.45 7.84 5.54
C SER A 52 4.70 8.64 5.86
N ASN A 53 5.88 8.13 5.49
CA ASN A 53 7.14 8.82 5.73
C ASN A 53 7.20 10.18 5.02
N PHE A 54 6.83 10.24 3.74
CA PHE A 54 6.88 11.49 2.98
C PHE A 54 5.90 12.53 3.53
N ILE A 55 4.69 12.12 3.92
CA ILE A 55 3.71 13.03 4.53
C ILE A 55 4.24 13.57 5.86
N LEU A 56 4.80 12.73 6.72
CA LEU A 56 5.34 13.17 8.01
C LEU A 56 6.53 14.10 7.83
N GLN A 57 7.49 13.74 6.98
CA GLN A 57 8.63 14.58 6.68
C GLN A 57 8.17 15.96 6.16
N ALA A 58 7.21 15.96 5.23
CA ALA A 58 6.66 17.21 4.71
C ALA A 58 5.94 18.04 5.79
N LEU A 59 5.11 17.44 6.64
CA LEU A 59 4.39 18.16 7.69
C LEU A 59 5.34 18.75 8.76
N ASN A 60 6.47 18.10 8.99
CA ASN A 60 7.50 18.58 9.92
C ASN A 60 8.51 19.53 9.25
N ASN A 61 8.39 19.82 7.95
CA ASN A 61 9.41 20.55 7.16
C ASN A 61 10.81 19.90 7.22
N GLU A 62 10.86 18.57 7.36
CA GLU A 62 12.07 17.77 7.26
C GLU A 62 12.35 17.41 5.80
N ASP A 63 13.61 17.15 5.44
CA ASP A 63 13.95 16.72 4.10
C ASP A 63 13.33 15.38 3.76
N ILE A 64 12.67 15.29 2.59
CA ILE A 64 12.09 14.03 2.09
C ILE A 64 13.19 13.17 1.51
N THR A 65 13.37 11.99 2.11
CA THR A 65 14.41 11.04 1.70
C THR A 65 13.90 10.06 0.66
N ILE A 66 14.46 10.10 -0.55
CA ILE A 66 14.24 9.14 -1.63
C ILE A 66 15.45 8.20 -1.73
N TYR A 67 15.19 6.89 -1.74
CA TYR A 67 16.20 5.88 -2.01
C TYR A 67 16.29 5.61 -3.53
N GLY A 68 17.51 5.63 -4.09
CA GLY A 68 17.73 5.55 -5.53
C GLY A 68 17.56 6.91 -6.21
N ASP A 69 17.25 6.90 -7.51
CA ASP A 69 17.06 8.09 -8.35
C ASP A 69 15.60 8.60 -8.40
N GLY A 70 14.70 7.97 -7.68
CA GLY A 70 13.29 8.32 -7.62
C GLY A 70 12.46 7.94 -8.87
N LYS A 71 13.09 7.33 -9.90
CA LYS A 71 12.40 6.90 -11.12
C LYS A 71 11.69 5.56 -10.98
N GLN A 72 12.00 4.80 -9.93
CA GLN A 72 11.26 3.57 -9.63
C GLN A 72 9.78 3.87 -9.45
N THR A 73 8.94 3.06 -10.09
CA THR A 73 7.50 3.23 -10.01
C THR A 73 6.88 2.37 -8.92
N ARG A 74 5.83 2.89 -8.32
CA ARG A 74 4.97 2.16 -7.37
C ARG A 74 3.52 2.48 -7.65
N SER A 75 2.68 1.49 -7.45
CA SER A 75 1.23 1.67 -7.44
C SER A 75 0.73 1.75 -6.02
N PHE A 76 -0.23 2.64 -5.78
CA PHE A 76 -0.80 2.83 -4.45
C PHE A 76 -2.32 2.77 -4.53
N GLN A 77 -2.95 1.90 -3.73
CA GLN A 77 -4.40 1.89 -3.59
C GLN A 77 -4.82 2.54 -2.26
N TYR A 78 -5.94 3.22 -2.29
CA TYR A 78 -6.52 3.79 -1.08
C TYR A 78 -7.23 2.72 -0.26
N ILE A 79 -7.24 2.88 1.07
CA ILE A 79 -7.75 1.86 2.00
C ILE A 79 -9.22 1.51 1.76
N ASP A 80 -10.07 2.50 1.40
CA ASP A 80 -11.50 2.25 1.18
C ASP A 80 -11.74 1.30 -0.01
N ASP A 81 -10.94 1.45 -1.09
CA ASP A 81 -10.99 0.55 -2.24
C ASP A 81 -10.61 -0.89 -1.83
N LEU A 82 -9.56 -1.04 -0.98
CA LEU A 82 -9.18 -2.36 -0.47
C LEU A 82 -10.32 -2.99 0.34
N ILE A 83 -10.90 -2.24 1.28
CA ILE A 83 -11.99 -2.74 2.14
C ILE A 83 -13.19 -3.17 1.30
N GLU A 84 -13.58 -2.38 0.31
CA GLU A 84 -14.66 -2.74 -0.62
C GLU A 84 -14.35 -4.04 -1.37
N GLY A 85 -13.12 -4.18 -1.87
CA GLY A 85 -12.67 -5.41 -2.53
C GLY A 85 -12.71 -6.64 -1.60
N MET A 86 -12.31 -6.46 -0.35
CA MET A 86 -12.38 -7.51 0.68
C MET A 86 -13.82 -7.93 0.97
N ILE A 87 -14.73 -6.97 1.12
CA ILE A 87 -16.17 -7.24 1.36
C ILE A 87 -16.75 -8.02 0.19
N ARG A 88 -16.48 -7.59 -1.06
CA ARG A 88 -16.96 -8.31 -2.25
C ARG A 88 -16.40 -9.73 -2.31
N MET A 89 -15.11 -9.92 -2.00
CA MET A 89 -14.50 -11.25 -1.97
C MET A 89 -15.15 -12.15 -0.91
N MET A 90 -15.44 -11.62 0.28
CA MET A 90 -16.13 -12.38 1.34
C MET A 90 -17.53 -12.81 0.95
N ASN A 91 -18.21 -12.07 0.07
CA ASN A 91 -19.58 -12.34 -0.39
C ASN A 91 -19.64 -13.19 -1.67
N THR A 92 -18.51 -13.70 -2.16
CA THR A 92 -18.52 -14.66 -3.30
C THR A 92 -18.96 -16.05 -2.84
N GLU A 93 -19.34 -16.89 -3.82
CA GLU A 93 -19.67 -18.30 -3.57
C GLU A 93 -18.55 -19.04 -2.83
N ASP A 94 -18.90 -19.98 -1.96
CA ASP A 94 -17.95 -20.69 -1.09
C ASP A 94 -16.82 -21.37 -1.86
N GLU A 95 -17.08 -21.85 -3.07
CA GLU A 95 -16.15 -22.53 -3.97
C GLU A 95 -15.09 -21.58 -4.53
N PHE A 96 -15.37 -20.28 -4.59
CA PHE A 96 -14.39 -19.29 -5.06
C PHE A 96 -13.44 -18.90 -3.95
N THR A 97 -12.32 -19.60 -3.84
CA THR A 97 -11.29 -19.38 -2.80
C THR A 97 -10.26 -18.30 -3.16
N GLY A 98 -10.13 -17.95 -4.44
CA GLY A 98 -9.03 -17.10 -4.94
C GLY A 98 -7.79 -17.93 -5.34
N PRO A 99 -6.57 -17.39 -5.31
CA PRO A 99 -6.22 -16.02 -4.86
C PRO A 99 -6.65 -14.93 -5.84
N ILE A 100 -6.94 -13.74 -5.30
CA ILE A 100 -7.28 -12.55 -6.07
C ILE A 100 -6.39 -11.37 -5.69
N ASN A 101 -5.94 -10.60 -6.67
CA ASN A 101 -5.14 -9.41 -6.41
C ASN A 101 -6.05 -8.20 -6.19
N LEU A 102 -5.84 -7.48 -5.07
CA LEU A 102 -6.43 -6.18 -4.84
C LEU A 102 -5.34 -5.12 -4.79
N GLY A 103 -5.38 -4.17 -5.72
CA GLY A 103 -4.40 -3.13 -5.88
C GLY A 103 -4.81 -2.12 -6.96
N ASN A 104 -4.08 -1.01 -7.05
CA ASN A 104 -4.26 -0.02 -8.11
C ASN A 104 -3.24 -0.29 -9.23
N PRO A 105 -3.65 -0.50 -10.49
CA PRO A 105 -2.70 -0.71 -11.59
C PRO A 105 -1.99 0.57 -12.05
N ASN A 106 -2.44 1.75 -11.61
CA ASN A 106 -1.81 3.02 -11.96
C ASN A 106 -0.50 3.19 -11.19
N GLU A 107 0.60 3.33 -11.93
CA GLU A 107 1.94 3.49 -11.36
C GLU A 107 2.36 4.97 -11.36
N PHE A 108 3.07 5.37 -10.32
CA PHE A 108 3.65 6.71 -10.19
C PHE A 108 5.14 6.61 -9.84
N PRO A 109 6.01 7.45 -10.40
CA PRO A 109 7.38 7.61 -9.93
C PRO A 109 7.41 8.06 -8.46
N VAL A 110 8.33 7.51 -7.68
CA VAL A 110 8.46 7.90 -6.25
C VAL A 110 8.81 9.38 -6.12
N LEU A 111 9.58 9.93 -7.06
CA LEU A 111 9.88 11.36 -7.12
C LEU A 111 8.60 12.20 -7.27
N GLU A 112 7.73 11.84 -8.19
CA GLU A 112 6.45 12.55 -8.41
C GLU A 112 5.57 12.52 -7.16
N LEU A 113 5.53 11.39 -6.44
CA LEU A 113 4.80 11.29 -5.18
C LEU A 113 5.33 12.30 -4.14
N ALA A 114 6.65 12.44 -4.01
CA ALA A 114 7.26 13.39 -3.08
C ALA A 114 6.93 14.84 -3.44
N GLU A 115 7.04 15.20 -4.73
CA GLU A 115 6.72 16.54 -5.24
C GLU A 115 5.24 16.90 -4.99
N ARG A 116 4.33 15.97 -5.25
CA ARG A 116 2.89 16.15 -4.97
C ARG A 116 2.64 16.40 -3.48
N ILE A 117 3.25 15.61 -2.58
CA ILE A 117 3.08 15.75 -1.13
C ILE A 117 3.63 17.11 -0.65
N ILE A 118 4.80 17.54 -1.12
CA ILE A 118 5.36 18.86 -0.80
C ILE A 118 4.37 19.96 -1.22
N SER A 119 3.87 19.91 -2.45
CA SER A 119 2.91 20.88 -2.97
C SER A 119 1.61 20.91 -2.16
N MET A 120 1.04 19.74 -1.83
CA MET A 120 -0.23 19.64 -1.11
C MET A 120 -0.11 20.05 0.36
N THR A 121 1.05 19.90 0.98
CA THR A 121 1.29 20.31 2.37
C THR A 121 1.73 21.75 2.51
N GLY A 122 2.19 22.39 1.42
CA GLY A 122 2.83 23.70 1.44
C GLY A 122 4.18 23.69 2.17
N SER A 123 4.85 22.53 2.23
CA SER A 123 6.08 22.32 2.96
C SER A 123 7.28 22.99 2.29
N SER A 124 8.26 23.41 3.12
CA SER A 124 9.59 23.86 2.68
C SER A 124 10.61 22.71 2.54
N SER A 125 10.18 21.46 2.70
CA SER A 125 11.03 20.28 2.60
C SER A 125 11.76 20.20 1.26
N LYS A 126 13.03 19.76 1.32
CA LYS A 126 13.80 19.45 0.12
C LYS A 126 13.81 17.96 -0.13
N ILE A 127 14.00 17.56 -1.38
CA ILE A 127 14.18 16.15 -1.73
C ILE A 127 15.67 15.82 -1.67
N VAL A 128 16.00 14.79 -0.89
CA VAL A 128 17.37 14.27 -0.75
C VAL A 128 17.42 12.81 -1.17
N PHE A 129 18.46 12.43 -1.92
CA PHE A 129 18.60 11.09 -2.44
C PHE A 129 19.62 10.29 -1.63
N LYS A 130 19.30 9.02 -1.35
CA LYS A 130 20.19 8.06 -0.68
C LYS A 130 20.36 6.81 -1.54
N SER A 131 21.40 6.02 -1.27
CA SER A 131 21.64 4.75 -1.98
C SER A 131 20.47 3.80 -1.82
N LEU A 132 20.07 3.13 -2.93
CA LEU A 132 19.01 2.15 -2.92
C LEU A 132 19.48 0.88 -2.19
N PRO A 133 18.68 0.26 -1.33
CA PRO A 133 18.94 -1.09 -0.82
C PRO A 133 18.99 -2.13 -1.95
N ASP A 134 19.84 -3.14 -1.81
CA ASP A 134 20.17 -4.10 -2.88
C ASP A 134 18.98 -4.95 -3.41
N ASP A 135 17.92 -5.11 -2.63
CA ASP A 135 16.78 -6.00 -2.94
C ASP A 135 15.45 -5.26 -3.22
N ASP A 136 15.46 -3.96 -3.55
CA ASP A 136 14.20 -3.25 -3.83
C ASP A 136 13.74 -3.46 -5.28
N PRO A 137 12.53 -4.05 -5.51
CA PRO A 137 12.03 -4.29 -6.85
C PRO A 137 11.87 -2.99 -7.63
N LYS A 138 12.32 -2.96 -8.88
CA LYS A 138 12.18 -1.76 -9.74
C LYS A 138 10.73 -1.44 -10.08
N GLN A 139 9.86 -2.45 -10.21
CA GLN A 139 8.46 -2.31 -10.59
C GLN A 139 7.57 -3.28 -9.80
N ARG A 140 6.41 -2.80 -9.37
CA ARG A 140 5.33 -3.60 -8.77
C ARG A 140 3.99 -3.07 -9.24
N GLN A 141 3.42 -3.72 -10.23
CA GLN A 141 2.10 -3.40 -10.77
C GLN A 141 1.17 -4.60 -10.60
N PRO A 142 -0.01 -4.45 -9.96
CA PRO A 142 -0.98 -5.54 -9.86
C PRO A 142 -1.73 -5.76 -11.16
N ASP A 143 -1.88 -7.01 -11.55
CA ASP A 143 -2.92 -7.42 -12.48
C ASP A 143 -4.22 -7.66 -11.69
N ILE A 144 -5.24 -6.85 -11.94
CA ILE A 144 -6.55 -6.89 -11.29
C ILE A 144 -7.67 -7.44 -12.19
N THR A 145 -7.32 -8.08 -13.31
CA THR A 145 -8.29 -8.61 -14.27
C THR A 145 -9.29 -9.53 -13.59
N LEU A 146 -8.81 -10.47 -12.78
CA LEU A 146 -9.68 -11.40 -12.05
C LEU A 146 -10.58 -10.69 -11.02
N ALA A 147 -10.11 -9.63 -10.39
CA ALA A 147 -10.91 -8.82 -9.47
C ALA A 147 -12.06 -8.11 -10.19
N LYS A 148 -11.79 -7.57 -11.38
CA LYS A 148 -12.84 -6.97 -12.23
C LYS A 148 -13.88 -7.99 -12.65
N GLU A 149 -13.44 -9.16 -13.13
CA GLU A 149 -14.33 -10.20 -13.64
C GLU A 149 -15.18 -10.87 -12.56
N LYS A 150 -14.56 -11.22 -11.42
CA LYS A 150 -15.22 -12.02 -10.37
C LYS A 150 -15.92 -11.18 -9.30
N LEU A 151 -15.41 -9.97 -9.03
CA LEU A 151 -15.97 -9.10 -7.98
C LEU A 151 -16.67 -7.87 -8.55
N GLY A 152 -16.56 -7.58 -9.85
CA GLY A 152 -16.95 -6.27 -10.41
C GLY A 152 -16.22 -5.11 -9.73
N TRP A 153 -14.99 -5.38 -9.23
CA TRP A 153 -14.21 -4.44 -8.42
C TRP A 153 -13.05 -3.83 -9.21
N GLN A 154 -12.86 -2.56 -9.01
CA GLN A 154 -11.65 -1.81 -9.40
C GLN A 154 -11.45 -0.64 -8.43
N PRO A 155 -10.22 -0.13 -8.26
CA PRO A 155 -9.97 1.05 -7.45
C PRO A 155 -10.68 2.28 -8.07
N THR A 156 -11.21 3.13 -7.21
CA THR A 156 -12.00 4.33 -7.59
C THR A 156 -11.44 5.62 -7.01
N VAL A 157 -10.63 5.53 -5.94
CA VAL A 157 -10.04 6.70 -5.30
C VAL A 157 -8.73 7.07 -5.99
N GLU A 158 -8.71 8.25 -6.59
CA GLU A 158 -7.50 8.79 -7.21
C GLU A 158 -6.43 9.13 -6.16
N LEU A 159 -5.14 9.07 -6.57
CA LEU A 159 -4.01 9.27 -5.67
C LEU A 159 -4.10 10.61 -4.92
N GLU A 160 -4.43 11.69 -5.61
CA GLU A 160 -4.50 13.03 -5.05
C GLU A 160 -5.56 13.15 -3.96
N GLU A 161 -6.75 12.60 -4.19
CA GLU A 161 -7.82 12.58 -3.20
C GLU A 161 -7.46 11.75 -1.97
N GLY A 162 -6.87 10.58 -2.18
CA GLY A 162 -6.40 9.74 -1.07
C GLY A 162 -5.28 10.39 -0.25
N LEU A 163 -4.32 11.06 -0.91
CA LEU A 163 -3.26 11.81 -0.23
C LEU A 163 -3.84 12.96 0.60
N LYS A 164 -4.81 13.72 0.06
CA LYS A 164 -5.48 14.81 0.77
C LYS A 164 -6.09 14.32 2.10
N ARG A 165 -6.86 13.24 2.04
CA ARG A 165 -7.49 12.64 3.24
C ARG A 165 -6.45 12.16 4.26
N MET A 166 -5.35 11.56 3.80
CA MET A 166 -4.29 11.08 4.68
C MET A 166 -3.48 12.23 5.31
N ILE A 167 -3.18 13.27 4.55
CA ILE A 167 -2.51 14.49 5.04
C ILE A 167 -3.36 15.15 6.13
N GLU A 168 -4.65 15.31 5.91
CA GLU A 168 -5.58 15.87 6.89
C GLU A 168 -5.62 15.03 8.18
N TYR A 169 -5.69 13.71 8.04
CA TYR A 169 -5.65 12.81 9.19
C TYR A 169 -4.35 12.97 10.00
N PHE A 170 -3.18 13.02 9.34
CA PHE A 170 -1.91 13.16 10.04
C PHE A 170 -1.74 14.55 10.67
N LYS A 171 -2.21 15.62 10.04
CA LYS A 171 -2.25 16.96 10.65
C LYS A 171 -3.02 16.93 11.97
N ASN A 172 -4.19 16.32 11.98
CA ASN A 172 -4.99 16.20 13.19
C ASN A 172 -4.29 15.35 14.27
N CYS A 173 -3.67 14.23 13.91
CA CYS A 173 -2.90 13.41 14.85
C CYS A 173 -1.73 14.17 15.49
N LEU A 174 -0.99 14.96 14.72
CA LEU A 174 0.14 15.75 15.21
C LEU A 174 -0.31 16.88 16.17
N LEU A 175 -1.45 17.52 15.89
CA LEU A 175 -2.03 18.53 16.79
C LEU A 175 -2.39 17.93 18.16
N TYR A 176 -3.00 16.76 18.20
CA TYR A 176 -3.37 16.10 19.47
C TYR A 176 -2.15 15.65 20.29
N THR A 177 -1.03 15.35 19.65
CA THR A 177 0.20 14.95 20.37
C THR A 177 0.97 16.16 20.91
N SER A 178 0.86 17.33 20.28
CA SER A 178 1.48 18.58 20.78
C SER A 178 0.76 19.18 21.98
N ASP A 179 -0.55 18.97 22.09
CA ASP A 179 -1.38 19.47 23.21
C ASP A 179 -1.34 18.55 24.45
N ALA A 180 -0.74 17.35 24.32
CA ALA A 180 -0.61 16.37 25.40
C ALA A 180 0.78 16.36 26.08
N ALA A 181 1.69 17.23 25.65
CA ALA A 181 3.05 17.39 26.20
C ALA A 181 3.19 18.69 26.99
#